data_c1d03839543bfe7b4b5147cf259875a0
#
_entry.id   c1d03839543bfe7b4b5147cf259875a0
#
_cell.length_a   1.000
_cell.length_b   1.000
_cell.length_c   1.000
_cell.angle_alpha   90.00
_cell.angle_beta   90.00
_cell.angle_gamma   90.00
#
_symmetry.space_group_name_H-M   'P 1'
#
loop_
_entity.id
_entity.type
_entity.pdbx_description
1 polymer ?
#
loop_
_entity_poly.entity_id
_entity_poly.type
_entity_poly.pdbx_seq_one_letter_code
_entity_poly.pdbx_strand_id
1 'polypeptide(L)'
;MAKPIQDRVQLQADELVAHVWNPLHKLSLSYEHLNGHVQTLQRELYIKPPGAAVLLYNPVKDTVVLVRQFRCPLFYLGEDPLLIEACAGLLDGEHPEEAIKREILEETGYGIQDVTFVMKVFTSPGVTTEYLLLYIAHIDDSQKQGQGGGLVEEGEEIEVLELPLAECARKLAAGELQDAKTVILLQHLLIKQTTRSENEKNR
;
A
#
# COMPACT_ATOMS: atom_id res chain seq x y z
N MET A 1 -12.79 25.57 -25.35
CA MET A 1 -12.44 24.53 -24.36
C MET A 1 -11.04 24.83 -23.83
N ALA A 2 -10.77 24.59 -22.53
CA ALA A 2 -9.42 24.75 -21.99
C ALA A 2 -8.47 23.70 -22.61
N LYS A 3 -7.19 24.08 -22.82
CA LYS A 3 -6.15 23.12 -23.25
C LYS A 3 -6.05 21.95 -22.26
N PRO A 4 -5.80 20.71 -22.71
CA PRO A 4 -5.49 19.60 -21.84
C PRO A 4 -4.34 19.93 -20.88
N ILE A 5 -4.30 19.29 -19.70
CA ILE A 5 -3.26 19.60 -18.69
C ILE A 5 -1.86 19.31 -19.22
N GLN A 6 -1.69 18.27 -20.04
CA GLN A 6 -0.41 17.88 -20.65
C GLN A 6 0.19 18.98 -21.54
N ASP A 7 -0.67 19.80 -22.17
CA ASP A 7 -0.25 20.92 -23.04
C ASP A 7 0.00 22.21 -22.24
N ARG A 8 -0.36 22.24 -20.97
CA ARG A 8 -0.24 23.40 -20.07
C ARG A 8 0.92 23.28 -19.08
N VAL A 9 1.56 22.11 -19.00
CA VAL A 9 2.68 21.86 -18.10
C VAL A 9 3.91 21.50 -18.92
N GLN A 10 5.03 22.20 -18.65
CA GLN A 10 6.31 21.94 -19.30
C GLN A 10 7.39 21.80 -18.24
N LEU A 11 8.15 20.71 -18.30
CA LEU A 11 9.34 20.52 -17.49
C LEU A 11 10.44 21.46 -18.02
N GLN A 12 10.92 22.37 -17.18
CA GLN A 12 11.97 23.31 -17.49
C GLN A 12 13.35 22.82 -17.04
N ALA A 13 13.39 22.20 -15.84
CA ALA A 13 14.60 21.63 -15.29
C ALA A 13 14.27 20.44 -14.37
N ASP A 14 15.17 19.48 -14.35
CA ASP A 14 15.18 18.33 -13.48
C ASP A 14 16.60 18.22 -12.89
N GLU A 15 16.71 18.48 -11.58
CA GLU A 15 17.96 18.50 -10.84
C GLU A 15 17.97 17.40 -9.77
N LEU A 16 18.94 16.49 -9.85
CA LEU A 16 19.18 15.51 -8.77
C LEU A 16 19.79 16.23 -7.57
N VAL A 17 19.04 16.27 -6.47
CA VAL A 17 19.45 16.93 -5.21
C VAL A 17 20.23 15.99 -4.30
N ALA A 18 19.74 14.75 -4.17
CA ALA A 18 20.37 13.72 -3.33
C ALA A 18 20.01 12.32 -3.85
N HIS A 19 20.88 11.35 -3.58
CA HIS A 19 20.65 9.94 -3.85
C HIS A 19 21.33 9.13 -2.75
N VAL A 20 20.58 8.77 -1.72
CA VAL A 20 21.07 7.90 -0.64
C VAL A 20 20.45 6.51 -0.80
N TRP A 21 19.16 6.39 -0.67
CA TRP A 21 18.39 5.16 -0.96
C TRP A 21 17.66 5.29 -2.30
N ASN A 22 16.82 6.29 -2.41
CA ASN A 22 16.13 6.63 -3.65
C ASN A 22 16.47 8.07 -4.06
N PRO A 23 16.41 8.41 -5.37
CA PRO A 23 16.69 9.76 -5.83
C PRO A 23 15.69 10.78 -5.31
N LEU A 24 16.19 11.92 -4.84
CA LEU A 24 15.42 13.14 -4.58
C LEU A 24 15.74 14.16 -5.67
N HIS A 25 14.73 14.57 -6.41
CA HIS A 25 14.84 15.56 -7.48
C HIS A 25 14.16 16.87 -7.10
N LYS A 26 14.67 17.96 -7.65
CA LYS A 26 14.01 19.27 -7.69
C LYS A 26 13.59 19.57 -9.12
N LEU A 27 12.29 19.65 -9.34
CA LEU A 27 11.72 19.95 -10.63
C LEU A 27 11.33 21.43 -10.72
N SER A 28 11.65 22.05 -11.85
CA SER A 28 11.11 23.37 -12.24
C SER A 28 10.15 23.18 -13.40
N LEU A 29 8.92 23.66 -13.23
CA LEU A 29 7.82 23.48 -14.18
C LEU A 29 7.27 24.85 -14.60
N SER A 30 7.00 25.02 -15.89
CA SER A 30 6.12 26.08 -16.36
C SER A 30 4.69 25.56 -16.37
N TYR A 31 3.79 26.24 -15.68
CA TYR A 31 2.40 25.85 -15.53
C TYR A 31 1.47 26.96 -16.03
N GLU A 32 0.72 26.70 -17.11
CA GLU A 32 -0.32 27.59 -17.61
C GLU A 32 -1.65 27.30 -16.90
N HIS A 33 -2.12 28.23 -16.09
CA HIS A 33 -3.41 28.15 -15.42
C HIS A 33 -4.59 28.24 -16.41
N LEU A 34 -5.80 27.85 -15.96
CA LEU A 34 -7.01 27.91 -16.80
C LEU A 34 -7.35 29.31 -17.29
N ASN A 35 -6.91 30.34 -16.56
CA ASN A 35 -7.10 31.76 -16.96
C ASN A 35 -5.99 32.29 -17.89
N GLY A 36 -5.08 31.42 -18.35
CA GLY A 36 -3.94 31.78 -19.20
C GLY A 36 -2.72 32.36 -18.48
N HIS A 37 -2.78 32.55 -17.16
CA HIS A 37 -1.62 32.99 -16.39
C HIS A 37 -0.57 31.86 -16.36
N VAL A 38 0.69 32.18 -16.64
CA VAL A 38 1.82 31.24 -16.60
C VAL A 38 2.63 31.47 -15.32
N GLN A 39 2.85 30.42 -14.56
CA GLN A 39 3.61 30.43 -13.32
C GLN A 39 4.75 29.40 -13.37
N THR A 40 5.91 29.77 -12.84
CA THR A 40 6.98 28.79 -12.58
C THR A 40 6.74 28.14 -11.22
N LEU A 41 6.64 26.82 -11.22
CA LEU A 41 6.50 26.01 -10.00
C LEU A 41 7.79 25.25 -9.74
N GLN A 42 8.17 25.18 -8.47
CA GLN A 42 9.21 24.25 -8.01
C GLN A 42 8.57 23.13 -7.19
N ARG A 43 9.01 21.90 -7.41
CA ARG A 43 8.52 20.72 -6.70
C ARG A 43 9.69 19.82 -6.34
N GLU A 44 9.63 19.25 -5.16
CA GLU A 44 10.48 18.12 -4.78
C GLU A 44 9.79 16.83 -5.20
N LEU A 45 10.56 15.89 -5.73
CA LEU A 45 10.09 14.59 -6.18
C LEU A 45 11.03 13.51 -5.66
N TYR A 46 10.52 12.69 -4.75
CA TYR A 46 11.20 11.49 -4.29
C TYR A 46 10.80 10.31 -5.18
N ILE A 47 11.77 9.79 -5.94
CA ILE A 47 11.52 8.73 -6.92
C ILE A 47 11.57 7.39 -6.19
N LYS A 48 10.40 6.86 -5.85
CA LYS A 48 10.25 5.55 -5.21
C LYS A 48 9.75 4.51 -6.22
N PRO A 49 10.26 3.27 -6.16
CA PRO A 49 9.72 2.18 -6.95
C PRO A 49 8.27 1.86 -6.54
N PRO A 50 7.49 1.24 -7.44
CA PRO A 50 6.17 0.75 -7.10
C PRO A 50 6.24 -0.47 -6.19
N GLY A 51 5.17 -0.70 -5.44
CA GLY A 51 5.00 -1.87 -4.59
C GLY A 51 3.67 -2.57 -4.81
N ALA A 52 3.51 -3.69 -4.14
CA ALA A 52 2.25 -4.41 -4.01
C ALA A 52 1.90 -4.60 -2.55
N ALA A 53 0.60 -4.67 -2.24
CA ALA A 53 0.12 -4.98 -0.89
C ALA A 53 -1.08 -5.91 -0.97
N VAL A 54 -1.24 -6.76 0.04
CA VAL A 54 -2.29 -7.78 0.06
C VAL A 54 -2.92 -7.93 1.44
N LEU A 55 -4.23 -8.04 1.48
CA LEU A 55 -4.95 -8.47 2.66
C LEU A 55 -5.24 -9.97 2.56
N LEU A 56 -4.70 -10.75 3.49
CA LEU A 56 -4.99 -12.17 3.62
C LEU A 56 -6.27 -12.34 4.44
N TYR A 57 -7.27 -13.01 3.87
CA TYR A 57 -8.55 -13.24 4.53
C TYR A 57 -8.86 -14.74 4.60
N ASN A 58 -9.11 -15.24 5.80
CA ASN A 58 -9.60 -16.59 6.04
C ASN A 58 -11.13 -16.58 6.18
N PRO A 59 -11.87 -17.02 5.16
CA PRO A 59 -13.34 -16.98 5.17
C PRO A 59 -13.96 -18.02 6.11
N VAL A 60 -13.22 -19.04 6.52
CA VAL A 60 -13.72 -20.10 7.44
C VAL A 60 -13.69 -19.60 8.88
N LYS A 61 -12.62 -18.92 9.26
CA LYS A 61 -12.45 -18.35 10.61
C LYS A 61 -13.01 -16.93 10.74
N ASP A 62 -13.30 -16.28 9.62
CA ASP A 62 -13.61 -14.85 9.53
C ASP A 62 -12.50 -13.98 10.16
N THR A 63 -11.25 -14.30 9.79
CA THR A 63 -10.06 -13.59 10.26
C THR A 63 -9.27 -13.00 9.11
N VAL A 64 -8.48 -11.97 9.40
CA VAL A 64 -7.46 -11.43 8.49
C VAL A 64 -6.08 -11.58 9.11
N VAL A 65 -5.07 -11.79 8.25
CA VAL A 65 -3.67 -11.77 8.66
C VAL A 65 -3.08 -10.41 8.28
N LEU A 66 -2.53 -9.75 9.28
CA LEU A 66 -1.81 -8.48 9.21
C LEU A 66 -0.40 -8.67 9.76
N VAL A 67 0.44 -7.70 9.55
CA VAL A 67 1.80 -7.65 10.11
C VAL A 67 1.96 -6.42 10.98
N ARG A 68 2.84 -6.49 11.98
CA ARG A 68 3.25 -5.33 12.77
C ARG A 68 4.75 -5.18 12.71
N GLN A 69 5.23 -4.02 12.30
CA GLN A 69 6.64 -3.77 12.10
C GLN A 69 7.04 -2.34 12.42
N PHE A 70 8.34 -2.13 12.65
CA PHE A 70 8.93 -0.82 12.91
C PHE A 70 8.88 0.07 11.65
N ARG A 71 8.47 1.34 11.85
CA ARG A 71 8.48 2.37 10.80
C ARG A 71 9.22 3.62 11.26
N CYS A 72 10.41 3.83 10.72
CA CYS A 72 11.29 4.96 11.05
C CYS A 72 10.59 6.34 10.98
N PRO A 73 9.71 6.66 10.01
CA PRO A 73 9.01 7.95 10.00
C PRO A 73 8.13 8.18 11.23
N LEU A 74 7.46 7.16 11.74
CA LEU A 74 6.64 7.27 12.96
C LEU A 74 7.52 7.52 14.18
N PHE A 75 8.63 6.80 14.30
CA PHE A 75 9.63 7.05 15.34
C PHE A 75 10.14 8.49 15.30
N TYR A 76 10.46 9.02 14.10
CA TYR A 76 10.92 10.40 13.93
C TYR A 76 9.88 11.43 14.36
N LEU A 77 8.58 11.14 14.17
CA LEU A 77 7.47 12.01 14.58
C LEU A 77 7.14 11.90 16.08
N GLY A 78 7.73 10.95 16.81
CA GLY A 78 7.38 10.68 18.21
C GLY A 78 6.08 9.92 18.40
N GLU A 79 5.58 9.26 17.34
CA GLU A 79 4.44 8.38 17.35
C GLU A 79 4.86 6.94 17.71
N ASP A 80 3.88 6.04 17.96
CA ASP A 80 4.20 4.61 18.11
C ASP A 80 4.83 4.08 16.81
N PRO A 81 6.10 3.64 16.84
CA PRO A 81 6.79 3.22 15.64
C PRO A 81 6.37 1.83 15.14
N LEU A 82 5.59 1.07 15.92
CA LEU A 82 5.11 -0.25 15.56
C LEU A 82 3.74 -0.15 14.85
N LEU A 83 3.75 -0.16 13.52
CA LEU A 83 2.54 0.01 12.71
C LEU A 83 1.94 -1.35 12.33
N ILE A 84 0.61 -1.47 12.47
CA ILE A 84 -0.15 -2.62 11.98
C ILE A 84 -0.52 -2.38 10.52
N GLU A 85 -0.09 -3.31 9.65
CA GLU A 85 -0.16 -3.17 8.21
C GLU A 85 -0.64 -4.45 7.50
N ALA A 86 -1.22 -4.29 6.32
CA ALA A 86 -1.34 -5.38 5.36
C ALA A 86 0.06 -5.71 4.79
N CYS A 87 0.34 -6.99 4.58
CA CYS A 87 1.58 -7.48 3.97
C CYS A 87 1.89 -6.75 2.67
N ALA A 88 3.12 -6.29 2.47
CA ALA A 88 3.49 -5.48 1.32
C ALA A 88 4.98 -5.48 1.06
N GLY A 89 5.36 -5.49 -0.23
CA GLY A 89 6.74 -5.36 -0.65
C GLY A 89 6.92 -4.61 -1.97
N LEU A 90 8.17 -4.40 -2.33
CA LEU A 90 8.55 -3.79 -3.60
C LEU A 90 8.40 -4.80 -4.75
N LEU A 91 8.15 -4.29 -5.96
CA LEU A 91 8.03 -5.17 -7.13
C LEU A 91 9.39 -5.66 -7.65
N ASP A 92 10.47 -4.90 -7.42
CA ASP A 92 11.85 -5.20 -7.81
C ASP A 92 12.06 -5.70 -9.26
N GLY A 93 11.17 -5.26 -10.14
CA GLY A 93 11.15 -5.66 -11.55
C GLY A 93 10.44 -6.98 -11.82
N GLU A 94 9.91 -7.65 -10.80
CA GLU A 94 9.11 -8.86 -10.93
C GLU A 94 7.66 -8.56 -11.40
N HIS A 95 6.97 -9.59 -11.88
CA HIS A 95 5.53 -9.48 -12.09
C HIS A 95 4.82 -9.25 -10.75
N PRO A 96 3.90 -8.28 -10.65
CA PRO A 96 3.32 -7.87 -9.35
C PRO A 96 2.70 -8.99 -8.52
N GLU A 97 2.06 -9.97 -9.17
CA GLU A 97 1.47 -11.11 -8.48
C GLU A 97 2.52 -12.07 -7.92
N GLU A 98 3.65 -12.24 -8.61
CA GLU A 98 4.74 -13.10 -8.11
C GLU A 98 5.49 -12.39 -6.97
N ALA A 99 5.78 -11.10 -7.11
CA ALA A 99 6.37 -10.30 -6.05
C ALA A 99 5.54 -10.38 -4.76
N ILE A 100 4.21 -10.15 -4.84
CA ILE A 100 3.40 -10.17 -3.63
C ILE A 100 3.22 -11.58 -3.03
N LYS A 101 3.26 -12.64 -3.82
CA LYS A 101 3.24 -14.03 -3.31
C LYS A 101 4.51 -14.37 -2.54
N ARG A 102 5.66 -13.89 -3.02
CA ARG A 102 6.95 -14.03 -2.33
C ARG A 102 6.89 -13.30 -0.98
N GLU A 103 6.47 -12.04 -0.95
CA GLU A 103 6.32 -11.24 0.27
C GLU A 103 5.36 -11.89 1.28
N ILE A 104 4.25 -12.45 0.82
CA ILE A 104 3.31 -13.17 1.70
C ILE A 104 4.02 -14.32 2.42
N LEU A 105 4.83 -15.09 1.69
CA LEU A 105 5.55 -16.22 2.28
C LEU A 105 6.60 -15.74 3.27
N GLU A 106 7.38 -14.71 2.94
CA GLU A 106 8.45 -14.16 3.75
C GLU A 106 7.92 -13.49 5.02
N GLU A 107 6.95 -12.59 4.89
CA GLU A 107 6.41 -11.83 6.01
C GLU A 107 5.46 -12.66 6.89
N THR A 108 4.58 -13.47 6.27
CA THR A 108 3.47 -14.10 6.98
C THR A 108 3.59 -15.62 7.11
N GLY A 109 4.45 -16.27 6.33
CA GLY A 109 4.61 -17.71 6.28
C GLY A 109 3.49 -18.47 5.56
N TYR A 110 2.57 -17.78 4.86
CA TYR A 110 1.55 -18.42 4.03
C TYR A 110 2.06 -18.58 2.59
N GLY A 111 1.94 -19.80 2.04
CA GLY A 111 2.20 -20.09 0.63
C GLY A 111 0.89 -20.13 -0.15
N ILE A 112 0.66 -19.14 -1.00
CA ILE A 112 -0.60 -19.00 -1.75
C ILE A 112 -0.38 -19.16 -3.25
N GLN A 113 -1.45 -19.56 -3.97
CA GLN A 113 -1.42 -19.73 -5.44
C GLN A 113 -1.99 -18.50 -6.15
N ASP A 114 -3.07 -17.94 -5.64
CA ASP A 114 -3.84 -16.91 -6.33
C ASP A 114 -4.03 -15.68 -5.46
N VAL A 115 -3.90 -14.51 -6.09
CA VAL A 115 -4.27 -13.20 -5.54
C VAL A 115 -5.31 -12.54 -6.44
N THR A 116 -6.21 -11.78 -5.87
CA THR A 116 -7.21 -11.03 -6.62
C THR A 116 -6.84 -9.55 -6.59
N PHE A 117 -6.57 -8.97 -7.75
CA PHE A 117 -6.33 -7.54 -7.87
C PHE A 117 -7.56 -6.72 -7.46
N VAL A 118 -7.34 -5.71 -6.65
CA VAL A 118 -8.39 -4.79 -6.16
C VAL A 118 -8.31 -3.46 -6.90
N MET A 119 -7.22 -2.75 -6.75
CA MET A 119 -7.00 -1.44 -7.36
C MET A 119 -5.55 -1.00 -7.30
N LYS A 120 -5.21 0.01 -8.11
CA LYS A 120 -3.98 0.79 -7.98
C LYS A 120 -4.27 2.07 -7.18
N VAL A 121 -3.37 2.41 -6.25
CA VAL A 121 -3.45 3.65 -5.47
C VAL A 121 -2.11 4.38 -5.47
N PHE A 122 -2.14 5.71 -5.43
CA PHE A 122 -0.97 6.53 -5.15
C PHE A 122 -0.97 6.87 -3.66
N THR A 123 0.15 6.68 -2.99
CA THR A 123 0.26 6.86 -1.54
C THR A 123 0.45 8.32 -1.14
N SER A 124 1.34 9.03 -1.82
CA SER A 124 1.62 10.44 -1.58
C SER A 124 1.97 11.19 -2.87
N PRO A 125 1.00 11.38 -3.80
CA PRO A 125 1.26 11.89 -5.16
C PRO A 125 1.72 13.35 -5.21
N GLY A 126 1.73 14.03 -4.08
CA GLY A 126 2.27 15.38 -3.97
C GLY A 126 3.80 15.45 -3.94
N VAL A 127 4.48 14.33 -3.62
CA VAL A 127 5.93 14.34 -3.38
C VAL A 127 6.64 13.07 -3.85
N THR A 128 5.94 11.94 -4.03
CA THR A 128 6.58 10.69 -4.46
C THR A 128 5.95 10.10 -5.72
N THR A 129 6.75 9.28 -6.44
CA THR A 129 6.27 8.48 -7.58
C THR A 129 5.63 7.17 -7.16
N GLU A 130 5.65 6.84 -5.87
CA GLU A 130 5.15 5.57 -5.34
C GLU A 130 3.68 5.36 -5.66
N TYR A 131 3.38 4.19 -6.15
CA TYR A 131 2.03 3.64 -6.17
C TYR A 131 2.05 2.21 -5.68
N LEU A 132 0.92 1.76 -5.17
CA LEU A 132 0.72 0.38 -4.73
C LEU A 132 -0.35 -0.31 -5.58
N LEU A 133 -0.10 -1.57 -5.91
CA LEU A 133 -1.08 -2.49 -6.46
C LEU A 133 -1.67 -3.29 -5.29
N LEU A 134 -2.95 -3.10 -5.04
CA LEU A 134 -3.64 -3.70 -3.90
C LEU A 134 -4.33 -5.00 -4.30
N TYR A 135 -4.17 -6.02 -3.47
CA TYR A 135 -4.71 -7.36 -3.68
C TYR A 135 -5.47 -7.86 -2.45
N ILE A 136 -6.30 -8.87 -2.64
CA ILE A 136 -6.84 -9.73 -1.59
C ILE A 136 -6.52 -11.18 -1.96
N ALA A 137 -6.12 -11.97 -0.96
CA ALA A 137 -5.98 -13.41 -1.08
C ALA A 137 -6.86 -14.11 -0.06
N HIS A 138 -7.57 -15.16 -0.49
CA HIS A 138 -8.24 -16.06 0.43
C HIS A 138 -7.26 -17.12 0.89
N ILE A 139 -7.24 -17.34 2.20
CA ILE A 139 -6.34 -18.31 2.84
C ILE A 139 -7.11 -19.31 3.70
N ASP A 140 -6.48 -20.43 3.97
CA ASP A 140 -6.83 -21.36 5.04
C ASP A 140 -5.57 -21.85 5.76
N ASP A 141 -5.75 -22.57 6.86
CA ASP A 141 -4.62 -23.00 7.71
C ASP A 141 -3.67 -23.99 7.02
N SER A 142 -4.13 -24.72 6.00
CA SER A 142 -3.29 -25.68 5.26
C SER A 142 -2.20 -25.01 4.43
N GLN A 143 -2.37 -23.72 4.13
CA GLN A 143 -1.42 -22.93 3.36
C GLN A 143 -0.31 -22.31 4.22
N LYS A 144 -0.38 -22.45 5.56
CA LYS A 144 0.66 -22.00 6.48
C LYS A 144 1.89 -22.92 6.38
N GLN A 145 2.98 -22.43 5.84
CA GLN A 145 4.23 -23.17 5.57
C GLN A 145 5.36 -22.80 6.53
N GLY A 146 5.27 -21.64 7.20
CA GLY A 146 6.31 -21.11 8.08
C GLY A 146 5.76 -20.15 9.11
N GLN A 147 6.67 -19.60 9.92
CA GLN A 147 6.31 -18.60 10.94
C GLN A 147 6.10 -17.20 10.32
N GLY A 148 6.74 -16.93 9.18
CA GLY A 148 6.91 -15.57 8.68
C GLY A 148 7.94 -14.83 9.51
N GLY A 149 7.86 -13.50 9.50
CA GLY A 149 8.73 -12.66 10.33
C GLY A 149 9.63 -11.74 9.53
N GLY A 150 9.58 -11.82 8.19
CA GLY A 150 10.44 -11.04 7.29
C GLY A 150 11.86 -11.58 7.20
N LEU A 151 12.74 -10.83 6.53
CA LEU A 151 14.12 -11.19 6.27
C LEU A 151 15.06 -10.38 7.19
N VAL A 152 15.75 -11.08 8.10
CA VAL A 152 16.67 -10.46 9.07
C VAL A 152 17.81 -9.70 8.37
N GLU A 153 18.29 -10.20 7.21
CA GLU A 153 19.32 -9.56 6.41
C GLU A 153 18.87 -8.24 5.79
N GLU A 154 17.56 -8.02 5.67
CA GLU A 154 16.95 -6.75 5.24
C GLU A 154 16.60 -5.83 6.42
N GLY A 155 16.92 -6.26 7.64
CA GLY A 155 16.65 -5.50 8.86
C GLY A 155 15.17 -5.54 9.27
N GLU A 156 14.45 -6.56 8.82
CA GLU A 156 13.04 -6.74 9.15
C GLU A 156 12.88 -7.52 10.45
N GLU A 157 11.97 -7.04 11.27
CA GLU A 157 11.44 -7.71 12.46
C GLU A 157 9.92 -7.56 12.43
N ILE A 158 9.25 -8.59 11.92
CA ILE A 158 7.82 -8.57 11.61
C ILE A 158 7.06 -9.50 12.55
N GLU A 159 6.06 -8.97 13.24
CA GLU A 159 5.11 -9.76 14.02
C GLU A 159 3.87 -10.06 13.16
N VAL A 160 3.53 -11.34 13.05
CA VAL A 160 2.34 -11.78 12.31
C VAL A 160 1.13 -11.79 13.23
N LEU A 161 0.07 -11.09 12.87
CA LEU A 161 -1.18 -10.93 13.61
C LEU A 161 -2.33 -11.58 12.85
N GLU A 162 -3.00 -12.58 13.41
CA GLU A 162 -4.29 -13.07 12.92
C GLU A 162 -5.40 -12.49 13.78
N LEU A 163 -6.23 -11.62 13.20
CA LEU A 163 -7.27 -10.88 13.91
C LEU A 163 -8.65 -11.20 13.34
N PRO A 164 -9.70 -11.34 14.19
CA PRO A 164 -11.08 -11.40 13.71
C PRO A 164 -11.44 -10.18 12.87
N LEU A 165 -12.14 -10.39 11.75
CA LEU A 165 -12.55 -9.28 10.88
C LEU A 165 -13.40 -8.25 11.61
N ALA A 166 -14.26 -8.70 12.52
CA ALA A 166 -15.08 -7.82 13.38
C ALA A 166 -14.21 -6.93 14.28
N GLU A 167 -13.07 -7.44 14.79
CA GLU A 167 -12.11 -6.63 15.56
C GLU A 167 -11.41 -5.60 14.66
N CYS A 168 -11.01 -5.98 13.46
CA CYS A 168 -10.44 -5.05 12.49
C CYS A 168 -11.45 -3.94 12.12
N ALA A 169 -12.72 -4.27 11.93
CA ALA A 169 -13.78 -3.29 11.68
C ALA A 169 -13.93 -2.30 12.86
N ARG A 170 -13.90 -2.79 14.11
CA ARG A 170 -13.92 -1.94 15.30
C ARG A 170 -12.69 -1.02 15.37
N LYS A 171 -11.50 -1.58 15.17
CA LYS A 171 -10.24 -0.82 15.18
C LYS A 171 -10.21 0.25 14.08
N LEU A 172 -10.73 -0.09 12.90
CA LEU A 172 -10.85 0.83 11.76
C LEU A 172 -11.79 1.99 12.11
N ALA A 173 -12.98 1.70 12.69
CA ALA A 173 -13.94 2.72 13.11
C ALA A 173 -13.42 3.63 14.23
N ALA A 174 -12.54 3.10 15.10
CA ALA A 174 -11.90 3.85 16.18
C ALA A 174 -10.65 4.65 15.71
N GLY A 175 -10.21 4.52 14.45
CA GLY A 175 -8.97 5.15 13.97
C GLY A 175 -7.68 4.52 14.52
N GLU A 176 -7.76 3.30 15.06
CA GLU A 176 -6.61 2.58 15.60
C GLU A 176 -5.73 1.95 14.48
N LEU A 177 -6.29 1.75 13.28
CA LEU A 177 -5.55 1.32 12.10
C LEU A 177 -5.26 2.55 11.24
N GLN A 178 -3.99 2.90 11.08
CA GLN A 178 -3.55 4.17 10.50
C GLN A 178 -2.81 4.00 9.17
N ASP A 179 -2.45 2.78 8.79
CA ASP A 179 -1.82 2.52 7.50
C ASP A 179 -2.83 2.57 6.35
N ALA A 180 -2.60 3.44 5.37
CA ALA A 180 -3.56 3.73 4.30
C ALA A 180 -3.92 2.50 3.46
N LYS A 181 -2.95 1.66 3.08
CA LYS A 181 -3.20 0.45 2.28
C LYS A 181 -4.06 -0.55 3.03
N THR A 182 -3.82 -0.71 4.33
CA THR A 182 -4.59 -1.58 5.24
C THR A 182 -6.02 -1.09 5.38
N VAL A 183 -6.20 0.21 5.63
CA VAL A 183 -7.52 0.86 5.70
C VAL A 183 -8.33 0.62 4.42
N ILE A 184 -7.73 0.87 3.25
CA ILE A 184 -8.39 0.70 1.94
C ILE A 184 -8.79 -0.76 1.72
N LEU A 185 -7.89 -1.71 1.99
CA LEU A 185 -8.13 -3.15 1.77
C LEU A 185 -9.21 -3.68 2.72
N LEU A 186 -9.18 -3.31 4.00
CA LEU A 186 -10.21 -3.70 4.97
C LEU A 186 -11.57 -3.10 4.60
N GLN A 187 -11.64 -1.83 4.25
CA GLN A 187 -12.88 -1.21 3.79
C GLN A 187 -13.43 -1.91 2.54
N HIS A 188 -12.58 -2.24 1.58
CA HIS A 188 -12.99 -2.97 0.39
C HIS A 188 -13.58 -4.35 0.73
N LEU A 189 -12.94 -5.11 1.63
CA LEU A 189 -13.45 -6.41 2.07
C LEU A 189 -14.80 -6.30 2.76
N LEU A 190 -14.94 -5.36 3.70
CA LEU A 190 -16.18 -5.12 4.46
C LEU A 190 -17.34 -4.70 3.55
N ILE A 191 -17.11 -3.82 2.59
CA ILE A 191 -18.11 -3.39 1.60
C ILE A 191 -18.58 -4.59 0.77
N LYS A 192 -17.65 -5.43 0.28
CA LYS A 192 -18.01 -6.64 -0.50
C LYS A 192 -18.86 -7.62 0.30
N GLN A 193 -18.53 -7.84 1.59
CA GLN A 193 -19.31 -8.73 2.45
C GLN A 193 -20.74 -8.19 2.67
N THR A 194 -20.89 -6.89 2.93
CA THR A 194 -22.21 -6.26 3.12
C THR A 194 -23.07 -6.40 1.85
N THR A 195 -22.51 -6.09 0.69
CA THR A 195 -23.21 -6.17 -0.60
C THR A 195 -23.65 -7.62 -0.93
N ARG A 196 -22.82 -8.61 -0.60
CA ARG A 196 -23.13 -10.02 -0.78
C ARG A 196 -24.31 -10.45 0.10
N SER A 197 -24.27 -10.09 1.39
CA SER A 197 -25.33 -10.42 2.36
C SER A 197 -26.68 -9.80 1.99
N GLU A 198 -26.69 -8.59 1.43
CA GLU A 198 -27.92 -7.92 0.94
C GLU A 198 -28.48 -8.63 -0.30
N ASN A 199 -27.65 -9.06 -1.24
CA ASN A 199 -28.07 -9.77 -2.43
C ASN A 199 -28.62 -11.17 -2.12
N GLU A 200 -28.09 -11.85 -1.10
CA GLU A 200 -28.59 -13.16 -0.63
C GLU A 200 -29.95 -13.05 0.08
N LYS A 201 -30.22 -11.94 0.79
CA LYS A 201 -31.52 -11.68 1.44
C LYS A 201 -32.64 -11.30 0.46
N ASN A 202 -32.28 -10.80 -0.73
CA ASN A 202 -33.23 -10.37 -1.76
C ASN A 202 -33.56 -11.44 -2.80
N ARG A 203 -33.06 -12.66 -2.62
CA ARG A 203 -33.37 -13.87 -3.43
C ARG A 203 -34.27 -14.81 -2.68
#